data_ee1f23fdfea2245af7302e78c98ccd50
#
_entry.id   ee1f23fdfea2245af7302e78c98ccd50
#
_cell.length_a   1.000
_cell.length_b   1.000
_cell.length_c   1.000
_cell.angle_alpha   90.00
_cell.angle_beta   90.00
_cell.angle_gamma   90.00
#
_symmetry.space_group_name_H-M   'P 1'
#
loop_
_entity.id
_entity.type
_entity.pdbx_description
1 polymer ?
#
loop_
_entity_poly.entity_id
_entity_poly.type
_entity_poly.pdbx_seq_one_letter_code
_entity_poly.pdbx_strand_id
1 'polypeptide(L)'
;PAGKVWSDVAVRTADGGLLIGNADAPIKIIEFASLTCGACAQFSADSGEELKKEFIDSGRVSFELRHFLRNPIDLLAASIIQCAPVDRQYALSANVLATQSELFAGAEAGGQAAQTAMANEADPARFVKASEALGISAMFQSRGMA
;
A
#
# COMPACT_ATOMS: atom_id res chain seq x y z
N PRO A 1 -23.73 14.62 -8.82
CA PRO A 1 -23.62 14.81 -10.26
C PRO A 1 -23.49 13.46 -10.95
N ALA A 2 -24.35 13.19 -11.92
CA ALA A 2 -24.20 12.02 -12.77
C ALA A 2 -22.85 12.13 -13.51
N GLY A 3 -21.97 11.13 -13.34
CA GLY A 3 -20.69 11.05 -14.04
C GLY A 3 -19.43 11.03 -13.18
N LYS A 4 -19.53 11.19 -11.85
CA LYS A 4 -18.34 11.06 -10.98
C LYS A 4 -18.13 9.62 -10.60
N VAL A 5 -16.98 9.05 -10.96
CA VAL A 5 -16.52 7.75 -10.50
C VAL A 5 -15.85 7.95 -9.15
N TRP A 6 -16.55 7.57 -8.09
CA TRP A 6 -16.07 7.83 -6.72
C TRP A 6 -14.79 7.07 -6.38
N SER A 7 -14.59 5.91 -6.95
CA SER A 7 -13.35 5.13 -6.72
C SER A 7 -12.09 5.79 -7.31
N ASP A 8 -12.25 6.82 -8.17
CA ASP A 8 -11.12 7.61 -8.66
C ASP A 8 -10.78 8.79 -7.73
N VAL A 9 -11.61 9.01 -6.70
CA VAL A 9 -11.35 10.06 -5.70
C VAL A 9 -10.53 9.48 -4.56
N ALA A 10 -9.32 9.98 -4.42
CA ALA A 10 -8.40 9.58 -3.35
C ALA A 10 -7.90 10.81 -2.60
N VAL A 11 -7.93 10.78 -1.28
CA VAL A 11 -7.41 11.85 -0.43
C VAL A 11 -6.68 11.28 0.79
N ARG A 12 -5.66 11.98 1.26
CA ARG A 12 -5.04 11.65 2.55
C ARG A 12 -5.91 12.15 3.69
N THR A 13 -6.07 11.31 4.69
CA THR A 13 -6.77 11.69 5.93
C THR A 13 -5.79 12.32 6.93
N ALA A 14 -6.33 13.03 7.92
CA ALA A 14 -5.54 13.61 9.00
C ALA A 14 -4.77 12.54 9.82
N ASP A 15 -5.30 11.32 9.88
CA ASP A 15 -4.69 10.18 10.56
C ASP A 15 -3.64 9.44 9.70
N GLY A 16 -3.30 9.99 8.53
CA GLY A 16 -2.30 9.42 7.64
C GLY A 16 -2.80 8.27 6.76
N GLY A 17 -4.10 7.99 6.77
CA GLY A 17 -4.73 7.00 5.91
C GLY A 17 -4.95 7.53 4.49
N LEU A 18 -5.35 6.62 3.61
CA LEU A 18 -5.75 6.90 2.23
C LEU A 18 -7.25 6.60 2.09
N LEU A 19 -8.06 7.64 2.01
CA LEU A 19 -9.50 7.51 1.79
C LEU A 19 -9.81 7.48 0.31
N ILE A 20 -10.58 6.48 -0.11
CA ILE A 20 -11.12 6.31 -1.44
C ILE A 20 -12.63 6.49 -1.38
N GLY A 21 -13.18 7.28 -2.29
CA GLY A 21 -14.61 7.46 -2.42
C GLY A 21 -15.13 8.81 -1.94
N ASN A 22 -16.43 8.82 -1.64
CA ASN A 22 -17.11 10.00 -1.13
C ASN A 22 -16.79 10.19 0.36
N ALA A 23 -16.09 11.26 0.73
CA ALA A 23 -15.76 11.57 2.13
C ALA A 23 -17.00 11.74 3.01
N ASP A 24 -18.13 12.14 2.42
CA ASP A 24 -19.41 12.33 3.10
C ASP A 24 -20.30 11.07 3.05
N ALA A 25 -19.78 9.94 2.57
CA ALA A 25 -20.53 8.68 2.52
C ALA A 25 -21.08 8.30 3.90
N PRO A 26 -22.33 7.81 3.98
CA PRO A 26 -22.93 7.42 5.26
C PRO A 26 -22.28 6.19 5.89
N ILE A 27 -21.65 5.34 5.10
CA ILE A 27 -20.93 4.16 5.57
C ILE A 27 -19.44 4.38 5.36
N LYS A 28 -18.68 4.23 6.44
CA LYS A 28 -17.23 4.39 6.44
C LYS A 28 -16.57 3.08 6.84
N ILE A 29 -15.73 2.55 5.95
CA ILE A 29 -14.93 1.34 6.21
C ILE A 29 -13.48 1.78 6.39
N ILE A 30 -12.86 1.34 7.46
CA ILE A 30 -11.43 1.56 7.72
C ILE A 30 -10.76 0.20 7.80
N GLU A 31 -9.80 -0.03 6.91
CA GLU A 31 -8.96 -1.23 6.93
C GLU A 31 -7.56 -0.88 7.44
N PHE A 32 -7.12 -1.58 8.48
CA PHE A 32 -5.73 -1.59 8.91
C PHE A 32 -5.02 -2.76 8.26
N ALA A 33 -4.31 -2.51 7.15
CA ALA A 33 -3.70 -3.55 6.34
C ALA A 33 -2.17 -3.54 6.43
N SER A 34 -1.59 -4.71 6.66
CA SER A 34 -0.15 -4.95 6.47
C SER A 34 0.08 -5.51 5.08
N LEU A 35 1.06 -4.97 4.38
CA LEU A 35 1.43 -5.43 3.02
C LEU A 35 2.02 -6.85 3.00
N THR A 36 2.42 -7.37 4.17
CA THR A 36 2.92 -8.74 4.36
C THR A 36 1.90 -9.67 4.99
N CYS A 37 0.64 -9.26 5.12
CA CYS A 37 -0.42 -10.05 5.73
C CYS A 37 -1.21 -10.85 4.67
N GLY A 38 -1.19 -12.18 4.77
CA GLY A 38 -1.92 -13.06 3.85
C GLY A 38 -3.44 -12.86 3.92
N ALA A 39 -4.01 -12.62 5.11
CA ALA A 39 -5.45 -12.32 5.24
C ALA A 39 -5.84 -10.99 4.59
N CYS A 40 -4.97 -9.97 4.65
CA CYS A 40 -5.19 -8.70 3.95
C CYS A 40 -5.13 -8.89 2.43
N ALA A 41 -4.19 -9.70 1.94
CA ALA A 41 -4.11 -10.05 0.52
C ALA A 41 -5.37 -10.79 0.06
N GLN A 42 -5.85 -11.74 0.85
CA GLN A 42 -7.08 -12.49 0.55
C GLN A 42 -8.29 -11.57 0.53
N PHE A 43 -8.46 -10.68 1.53
CA PHE A 43 -9.53 -9.69 1.55
C PHE A 43 -9.51 -8.79 0.31
N SER A 44 -8.33 -8.28 -0.06
CA SER A 44 -8.16 -7.44 -1.26
C SER A 44 -8.52 -8.20 -2.54
N ALA A 45 -8.15 -9.47 -2.64
CA ALA A 45 -8.45 -10.31 -3.80
C ALA A 45 -9.94 -10.66 -3.91
N ASP A 46 -10.58 -11.00 -2.79
CA ASP A 46 -11.97 -11.48 -2.79
C ASP A 46 -12.99 -10.35 -2.89
N SER A 47 -12.70 -9.19 -2.30
CA SER A 47 -13.68 -8.12 -2.12
C SER A 47 -13.30 -6.82 -2.84
N GLY A 48 -12.05 -6.61 -3.22
CA GLY A 48 -11.57 -5.30 -3.69
C GLY A 48 -12.33 -4.74 -4.90
N GLU A 49 -12.58 -5.55 -5.91
CA GLU A 49 -13.32 -5.12 -7.10
C GLU A 49 -14.81 -4.88 -6.83
N GLU A 50 -15.45 -5.76 -6.05
CA GLU A 50 -16.86 -5.61 -5.69
C GLU A 50 -17.05 -4.37 -4.79
N LEU A 51 -16.20 -4.21 -3.77
CA LEU A 51 -16.21 -3.05 -2.88
C LEU A 51 -16.09 -1.75 -3.68
N LYS A 52 -15.19 -1.72 -4.67
CA LYS A 52 -14.97 -0.56 -5.53
C LYS A 52 -16.22 -0.26 -6.37
N LYS A 53 -16.68 -1.23 -7.16
CA LYS A 53 -17.72 -1.02 -8.17
C LYS A 53 -19.12 -0.87 -7.61
N GLU A 54 -19.47 -1.73 -6.64
CA GLU A 54 -20.85 -1.80 -6.14
C GLU A 54 -21.11 -0.85 -4.98
N PHE A 55 -20.09 -0.57 -4.16
CA PHE A 55 -20.26 0.17 -2.92
C PHE A 55 -19.63 1.56 -2.97
N ILE A 56 -18.35 1.68 -3.33
CA ILE A 56 -17.66 2.98 -3.35
C ILE A 56 -18.21 3.85 -4.48
N ASP A 57 -18.34 3.31 -5.70
CA ASP A 57 -18.86 4.06 -6.86
C ASP A 57 -20.31 4.49 -6.72
N SER A 58 -21.09 3.80 -5.87
CA SER A 58 -22.43 4.26 -5.51
C SER A 58 -22.44 5.55 -4.67
N GLY A 59 -21.29 5.95 -4.13
CA GLY A 59 -21.16 7.10 -3.21
C GLY A 59 -21.67 6.85 -1.79
N ARG A 60 -22.17 5.63 -1.49
CA ARG A 60 -22.71 5.27 -0.17
C ARG A 60 -21.65 4.78 0.80
N VAL A 61 -20.50 4.35 0.29
CA VAL A 61 -19.37 3.83 1.07
C VAL A 61 -18.13 4.65 0.76
N SER A 62 -17.39 5.04 1.80
CA SER A 62 -16.00 5.44 1.70
C SER A 62 -15.12 4.35 2.33
N PHE A 63 -13.97 4.12 1.71
CA PHE A 63 -13.00 3.14 2.18
C PHE A 63 -11.69 3.85 2.52
N GLU A 64 -11.18 3.66 3.73
CA GLU A 64 -9.92 4.21 4.17
C GLU A 64 -8.92 3.10 4.46
N LEU A 65 -7.82 3.07 3.70
CA LEU A 65 -6.69 2.18 3.93
C LEU A 65 -5.70 2.85 4.86
N ARG A 66 -5.39 2.21 5.98
CA ARG A 66 -4.33 2.58 6.92
C ARG A 66 -3.29 1.48 6.97
N HIS A 67 -2.04 1.80 6.62
CA HIS A 67 -0.97 0.82 6.69
C HIS A 67 -0.68 0.42 8.14
N PHE A 68 -0.75 -0.87 8.42
CA PHE A 68 -0.38 -1.47 9.70
C PHE A 68 1.00 -2.09 9.59
N LEU A 69 1.99 -1.43 10.19
CA LEU A 69 3.41 -1.77 10.05
C LEU A 69 3.79 -2.83 11.08
N ARG A 70 3.82 -4.11 10.69
CA ARG A 70 4.16 -5.25 11.57
C ARG A 70 5.64 -5.58 11.56
N ASN A 71 6.36 -5.16 10.52
CA ASN A 71 7.77 -5.51 10.29
C ASN A 71 8.47 -4.47 9.40
N PRO A 72 9.82 -4.53 9.28
CA PRO A 72 10.56 -3.59 8.45
C PRO A 72 10.18 -3.59 6.97
N ILE A 73 9.71 -4.71 6.41
CA ILE A 73 9.28 -4.80 5.00
C ILE A 73 8.03 -3.95 4.79
N ASP A 74 7.05 -4.05 5.72
CA ASP A 74 5.86 -3.19 5.69
C ASP A 74 6.25 -1.72 5.71
N LEU A 75 7.19 -1.33 6.59
CA LEU A 75 7.66 0.05 6.69
C LEU A 75 8.26 0.54 5.38
N LEU A 76 9.17 -0.22 4.79
CA LEU A 76 9.84 0.17 3.55
C LEU A 76 8.86 0.26 2.37
N ALA A 77 8.03 -0.75 2.18
CA ALA A 77 7.06 -0.78 1.10
C ALA A 77 6.00 0.33 1.24
N ALA A 78 5.43 0.52 2.44
CA ALA A 78 4.47 1.57 2.69
C ALA A 78 5.07 2.98 2.51
N SER A 79 6.33 3.17 2.92
CA SER A 79 7.03 4.45 2.72
C SER A 79 7.19 4.80 1.24
N ILE A 80 7.54 3.82 0.41
CA ILE A 80 7.64 4.01 -1.04
C ILE A 80 6.27 4.34 -1.64
N ILE A 81 5.22 3.58 -1.28
CA ILE A 81 3.86 3.87 -1.73
C ILE A 81 3.44 5.31 -1.40
N GLN A 82 3.79 5.80 -0.21
CA GLN A 82 3.45 7.15 0.19
C GLN A 82 4.17 8.25 -0.61
N CYS A 83 5.26 7.94 -1.30
CA CYS A 83 5.93 8.85 -2.22
C CYS A 83 5.20 8.97 -3.57
N ALA A 84 4.31 8.04 -3.91
CA ALA A 84 3.53 8.10 -5.14
C ALA A 84 2.42 9.17 -5.07
N PRO A 85 1.94 9.67 -6.23
CA PRO A 85 0.73 10.46 -6.29
C PRO A 85 -0.44 9.78 -5.57
N VAL A 86 -1.24 10.55 -4.84
CA VAL A 86 -2.29 10.04 -3.94
C VAL A 86 -3.27 9.12 -4.66
N ASP A 87 -3.66 9.46 -5.87
CA ASP A 87 -4.57 8.70 -6.74
C ASP A 87 -4.01 7.33 -7.17
N ARG A 88 -2.69 7.12 -7.08
CA ARG A 88 -2.03 5.85 -7.41
C ARG A 88 -1.80 4.94 -6.20
N GLN A 89 -1.83 5.47 -4.99
CA GLN A 89 -1.39 4.75 -3.79
C GLN A 89 -2.24 3.51 -3.49
N TYR A 90 -3.57 3.60 -3.71
CA TYR A 90 -4.46 2.45 -3.50
C TYR A 90 -4.14 1.31 -4.48
N ALA A 91 -4.01 1.62 -5.76
CA ALA A 91 -3.68 0.62 -6.77
C ALA A 91 -2.32 -0.02 -6.53
N LEU A 92 -1.33 0.75 -6.07
CA LEU A 92 -0.01 0.22 -5.69
C LEU A 92 -0.12 -0.71 -4.48
N SER A 93 -0.87 -0.33 -3.45
CA SER A 93 -1.09 -1.17 -2.26
C SER A 93 -1.79 -2.48 -2.63
N ALA A 94 -2.85 -2.43 -3.42
CA ALA A 94 -3.57 -3.61 -3.90
C ALA A 94 -2.66 -4.52 -4.76
N ASN A 95 -1.82 -3.94 -5.60
CA ASN A 95 -0.87 -4.70 -6.41
C ASN A 95 0.19 -5.40 -5.54
N VAL A 96 0.73 -4.74 -4.52
CA VAL A 96 1.68 -5.35 -3.58
C VAL A 96 1.02 -6.50 -2.83
N LEU A 97 -0.23 -6.32 -2.35
CA LEU A 97 -1.00 -7.40 -1.72
C LEU A 97 -1.20 -8.59 -2.66
N ALA A 98 -1.49 -8.34 -3.94
CA ALA A 98 -1.66 -9.40 -4.95
C ALA A 98 -0.35 -10.13 -5.30
N THR A 99 0.80 -9.50 -5.05
CA THR A 99 2.13 -10.02 -5.40
C THR A 99 3.04 -10.18 -4.17
N GLN A 100 2.48 -10.52 -3.02
CA GLN A 100 3.24 -10.70 -1.76
C GLN A 100 4.41 -11.69 -1.88
N SER A 101 4.30 -12.67 -2.77
CA SER A 101 5.38 -13.63 -3.04
C SER A 101 6.67 -12.95 -3.48
N GLU A 102 6.60 -11.81 -4.16
CA GLU A 102 7.80 -11.03 -4.55
C GLU A 102 8.48 -10.43 -3.31
N LEU A 103 7.69 -9.90 -2.34
CA LEU A 103 8.24 -9.40 -1.08
C LEU A 103 8.91 -10.49 -0.28
N PHE A 104 8.30 -11.68 -0.20
CA PHE A 104 8.84 -12.80 0.56
C PHE A 104 10.10 -13.36 -0.09
N ALA A 105 10.12 -13.51 -1.41
CA ALA A 105 11.32 -13.92 -2.14
C ALA A 105 12.48 -12.92 -1.96
N GLY A 106 12.18 -11.62 -2.00
CA GLY A 106 13.15 -10.57 -1.71
C GLY A 106 13.69 -10.63 -0.29
N ALA A 107 12.82 -10.89 0.68
CA ALA A 107 13.21 -11.04 2.09
C ALA A 107 14.11 -12.28 2.31
N GLU A 108 13.82 -13.39 1.63
CA GLU A 108 14.65 -14.59 1.66
C GLU A 108 16.04 -14.35 1.05
N ALA A 109 16.08 -13.70 -0.11
CA ALA A 109 17.32 -13.44 -0.85
C ALA A 109 18.19 -12.34 -0.23
N GLY A 110 17.58 -11.24 0.23
CA GLY A 110 18.26 -10.00 0.62
C GLY A 110 18.16 -9.61 2.10
N GLY A 111 17.46 -10.40 2.92
CA GLY A 111 17.16 -10.05 4.31
C GLY A 111 18.38 -9.74 5.17
N GLN A 112 19.47 -10.51 5.04
CA GLN A 112 20.70 -10.27 5.79
C GLN A 112 21.36 -8.94 5.39
N ALA A 113 21.41 -8.63 4.09
CA ALA A 113 21.97 -7.38 3.59
C ALA A 113 21.11 -6.17 4.03
N ALA A 114 19.77 -6.32 4.00
CA ALA A 114 18.85 -5.31 4.47
C ALA A 114 19.02 -5.03 5.97
N GLN A 115 19.15 -6.06 6.80
CA GLN A 115 19.42 -5.90 8.24
C GLN A 115 20.75 -5.17 8.48
N THR A 116 21.77 -5.51 7.74
CA THR A 116 23.10 -4.85 7.83
C THR A 116 22.98 -3.38 7.47
N ALA A 117 22.26 -3.05 6.39
CA ALA A 117 22.03 -1.66 5.99
C ALA A 117 21.26 -0.88 7.07
N MET A 118 20.18 -1.45 7.62
CA MET A 118 19.36 -0.80 8.63
C MET A 118 20.09 -0.60 9.96
N ALA A 119 21.02 -1.47 10.32
CA ALA A 119 21.81 -1.36 11.54
C ALA A 119 22.80 -0.19 11.52
N ASN A 120 23.14 0.34 10.35
CA ASN A 120 24.00 1.51 10.24
C ASN A 120 23.19 2.80 10.37
N GLU A 121 22.89 3.20 11.61
CA GLU A 121 22.09 4.39 11.91
C GLU A 121 22.73 5.71 11.42
N ALA A 122 24.05 5.73 11.26
CA ALA A 122 24.77 6.89 10.76
C ALA A 122 24.64 7.08 9.23
N ASP A 123 24.18 6.06 8.51
CA ASP A 123 24.00 6.13 7.06
C ASP A 123 22.61 6.67 6.70
N PRO A 124 22.51 7.90 6.15
CA PRO A 124 21.21 8.45 5.74
C PRO A 124 20.55 7.65 4.61
N ALA A 125 21.31 6.86 3.88
CA ALA A 125 20.81 6.02 2.78
C ALA A 125 20.38 4.61 3.24
N ARG A 126 20.39 4.30 4.54
CA ARG A 126 20.11 2.93 5.04
C ARG A 126 18.76 2.37 4.57
N PHE A 127 17.72 3.19 4.51
CA PHE A 127 16.41 2.77 4.04
C PHE A 127 16.41 2.43 2.54
N VAL A 128 17.09 3.24 1.74
CA VAL A 128 17.26 2.99 0.29
C VAL A 128 18.02 1.69 0.07
N LYS A 129 19.16 1.51 0.73
CA LYS A 129 19.98 0.29 0.62
C LYS A 129 19.22 -0.97 1.08
N ALA A 130 18.43 -0.86 2.15
CA ALA A 130 17.61 -1.98 2.60
C ALA A 130 16.50 -2.31 1.60
N SER A 131 15.83 -1.30 1.01
CA SER A 131 14.82 -1.49 -0.03
C SER A 131 15.38 -2.09 -1.30
N GLU A 132 16.59 -1.71 -1.69
CA GLU A 132 17.32 -2.30 -2.82
C GLU A 132 17.68 -3.76 -2.55
N ALA A 133 18.23 -4.06 -1.37
CA ALA A 133 18.60 -5.42 -0.98
C ALA A 133 17.40 -6.37 -0.97
N LEU A 134 16.23 -5.89 -0.56
CA LEU A 134 14.97 -6.66 -0.55
C LEU A 134 14.27 -6.69 -1.93
N GLY A 135 14.83 -6.06 -2.96
CA GLY A 135 14.20 -5.96 -4.27
C GLY A 135 12.95 -5.08 -4.32
N ILE A 136 12.59 -4.41 -3.21
CA ILE A 136 11.38 -3.57 -3.12
C ILE A 136 11.47 -2.39 -4.10
N SER A 137 12.62 -1.73 -4.16
CA SER A 137 12.84 -0.62 -5.11
C SER A 137 12.61 -1.06 -6.56
N ALA A 138 13.18 -2.19 -6.97
CA ALA A 138 13.00 -2.74 -8.31
C ALA A 138 11.54 -3.12 -8.60
N MET A 139 10.86 -3.70 -7.61
CA MET A 139 9.45 -4.04 -7.68
C MET A 139 8.59 -2.81 -7.99
N PHE A 140 8.82 -1.69 -7.29
CA PHE A 140 8.07 -0.45 -7.53
C PHE A 140 8.46 0.25 -8.83
N GLN A 141 9.74 0.21 -9.23
CA GLN A 141 10.19 0.73 -10.52
C GLN A 141 9.51 0.01 -11.68
N SER A 142 9.38 -1.30 -11.62
CA SER A 142 8.65 -2.10 -12.64
C SER A 142 7.16 -1.72 -12.75
N ARG A 143 6.61 -1.08 -11.72
CA ARG A 143 5.24 -0.56 -11.66
C ARG A 143 5.13 0.93 -11.99
N GLY A 144 6.18 1.51 -12.57
CA GLY A 144 6.22 2.88 -13.05
C GLY A 144 6.40 3.93 -11.96
N MET A 145 7.03 3.56 -10.84
CA MET A 145 7.57 4.51 -9.87
C MET A 145 9.06 4.75 -10.17
N ALA A 146 9.41 6.00 -10.43
CA ALA A 146 10.79 6.42 -10.63
C ALA A 146 11.45 6.74 -9.29
#